data_0003e124ebd84bebc0308257fe5eafb6
#
_entry.id   0003e124ebd84bebc0308257fe5eafb6
#
_cell.length_a   1.000
_cell.length_b   1.000
_cell.length_c   1.000
_cell.angle_alpha   90.00
_cell.angle_beta   90.00
_cell.angle_gamma   90.00
#
_symmetry.space_group_name_H-M   'P 1'
#
loop_
_entity.id
_entity.type
_entity.pdbx_description
1 polymer ?
#
loop_
_entity_poly.entity_id
_entity_poly.type
_entity_poly.pdbx_seq_one_letter_code
_entity_poly.pdbx_strand_id
1 'polypeptide(L)'
;MVGAGLSGLVAAYRLVQGGADVVVLEARKRVGGRVWRTDAGGLPFDAGAEAIDDTHRTVLALADELDVATWRTEPWAGVHGECSPLVAALEERIAELAARIDPAHPEETDDASMLDTQTLRGWLAERDASTDVLAEAETHYAVASSSVPIGEMSLLAYATKVAAGAAPTGLTVRMRGGPSALAERLAAHCEVQTGTVVTGIEQRDASVRIELADGATVSAARAILAIPLPLQRRLRFDPPLPEHRRLALERARYGEVVKAALPYDPRLTGRLPELSAAGFVYQPDPGVPLLVLFAAAGAARQARAIESLAAVDWSREPFSRGSYLIFGPGDLTTWGLRLREPQGRLHFAGSEASTLPGYMEGAVRAGERAADEVLSAG
;
A
#
# COMPACT_ATOMS: atom_id res chain seq x y z
N MET A 1 -14.89 2.30 13.51
CA MET A 1 -13.74 2.07 12.59
C MET A 1 -12.60 1.40 13.33
N VAL A 2 -11.94 0.41 12.74
CA VAL A 2 -10.72 -0.22 13.29
C VAL A 2 -9.55 0.08 12.36
N GLY A 3 -8.63 0.94 12.83
CA GLY A 3 -7.46 1.45 12.13
C GLY A 3 -7.65 2.86 11.55
N ALA A 4 -6.76 3.79 11.97
CA ALA A 4 -6.66 5.15 11.45
C ALA A 4 -5.57 5.29 10.36
N GLY A 5 -5.40 4.29 9.52
CA GLY A 5 -4.69 4.40 8.25
C GLY A 5 -5.48 5.24 7.26
N LEU A 6 -4.86 5.63 6.13
CA LEU A 6 -5.51 6.50 5.14
C LEU A 6 -6.91 5.98 4.75
N SER A 7 -7.05 4.68 4.45
CA SER A 7 -8.34 4.09 4.07
C SER A 7 -9.40 4.18 5.18
N GLY A 8 -9.02 3.91 6.43
CA GLY A 8 -9.93 4.01 7.57
C GLY A 8 -10.37 5.45 7.85
N LEU A 9 -9.45 6.40 7.74
CA LEU A 9 -9.75 7.83 7.91
C LEU A 9 -10.67 8.36 6.80
N VAL A 10 -10.45 7.93 5.54
CA VAL A 10 -11.35 8.28 4.43
C VAL A 10 -12.74 7.72 4.67
N ALA A 11 -12.85 6.45 5.05
CA ALA A 11 -14.15 5.86 5.36
C ALA A 11 -14.86 6.58 6.52
N ALA A 12 -14.14 6.92 7.59
CA ALA A 12 -14.69 7.65 8.72
C ALA A 12 -15.16 9.06 8.31
N TYR A 13 -14.36 9.77 7.52
CA TYR A 13 -14.70 11.09 7.01
C TYR A 13 -15.97 11.07 6.16
N ARG A 14 -16.09 10.13 5.19
CA ARG A 14 -17.30 9.99 4.35
C ARG A 14 -18.52 9.59 5.18
N LEU A 15 -18.36 8.73 6.17
CA LEU A 15 -19.45 8.36 7.09
C LEU A 15 -19.93 9.55 7.91
N VAL A 16 -19.02 10.37 8.46
CA VAL A 16 -19.37 11.61 9.19
C VAL A 16 -20.09 12.60 8.28
N GLN A 17 -19.62 12.79 7.03
CA GLN A 17 -20.33 13.59 6.03
C GLN A 17 -21.74 13.06 5.74
N GLY A 18 -21.91 11.73 5.76
CA GLY A 18 -23.22 11.07 5.63
C GLY A 18 -24.09 11.12 6.89
N GLY A 19 -23.65 11.79 7.95
CA GLY A 19 -24.40 11.96 9.20
C GLY A 19 -24.30 10.79 10.18
N ALA A 20 -23.39 9.85 9.97
CA ALA A 20 -23.16 8.75 10.89
C ALA A 20 -22.31 9.19 12.11
N ASP A 21 -22.61 8.60 13.28
CA ASP A 21 -21.77 8.70 14.46
C ASP A 21 -20.62 7.69 14.37
N VAL A 22 -19.38 8.17 14.36
CA VAL A 22 -18.19 7.36 14.05
C VAL A 22 -17.08 7.56 15.07
N VAL A 23 -16.61 6.45 15.64
CA VAL A 23 -15.37 6.41 16.40
C VAL A 23 -14.31 5.60 15.64
N VAL A 24 -13.07 6.09 15.58
CA VAL A 24 -11.91 5.45 14.97
C VAL A 24 -10.98 4.95 16.06
N LEU A 25 -10.72 3.64 16.09
CA LEU A 25 -9.83 2.98 17.05
C LEU A 25 -8.48 2.73 16.39
N GLU A 26 -7.40 3.36 16.87
CA GLU A 26 -6.05 3.24 16.32
C GLU A 26 -5.06 2.73 17.36
N ALA A 27 -4.35 1.67 17.01
CA ALA A 27 -3.39 1.02 17.92
C ALA A 27 -2.13 1.89 18.20
N ARG A 28 -1.70 2.70 17.23
CA ARG A 28 -0.57 3.63 17.39
C ARG A 28 -0.99 4.89 18.14
N LYS A 29 0.02 5.65 18.60
CA LYS A 29 -0.17 7.01 19.12
C LYS A 29 -0.22 8.08 18.03
N ARG A 30 -0.36 7.69 16.78
CA ARG A 30 -0.45 8.54 15.58
C ARG A 30 -1.41 7.98 14.56
N VAL A 31 -1.95 8.82 13.72
CA VAL A 31 -2.75 8.45 12.54
C VAL A 31 -1.89 8.18 11.31
N GLY A 32 -2.52 7.85 10.17
CA GLY A 32 -1.90 7.70 8.86
C GLY A 32 -1.47 6.27 8.52
N GLY A 33 -1.24 5.41 9.52
CA GLY A 33 -0.81 4.01 9.26
C GLY A 33 0.52 3.94 8.51
N ARG A 34 0.52 3.46 7.26
CA ARG A 34 1.68 3.38 6.35
C ARG A 34 1.99 4.71 5.63
N VAL A 35 1.20 5.73 5.85
CA VAL A 35 1.51 7.12 5.54
C VAL A 35 2.09 7.72 6.81
N TRP A 36 3.36 8.12 6.77
CA TRP A 36 4.04 8.60 7.97
C TRP A 36 5.20 9.52 7.62
N ARG A 37 5.12 10.76 8.08
CA ARG A 37 6.21 11.71 8.08
C ARG A 37 6.80 11.80 9.49
N THR A 38 8.12 11.81 9.59
CA THR A 38 8.86 11.91 10.84
C THR A 38 10.07 12.83 10.68
N ASP A 39 10.85 12.97 11.73
CA ASP A 39 12.08 13.74 11.72
C ASP A 39 13.30 12.86 11.46
N ALA A 40 14.24 13.38 10.68
CA ALA A 40 15.53 12.76 10.42
C ALA A 40 16.63 13.80 10.66
N GLY A 41 17.04 13.97 11.93
CA GLY A 41 18.09 14.91 12.30
C GLY A 41 17.70 16.39 12.09
N GLY A 42 16.47 16.76 12.35
CA GLY A 42 15.90 18.09 12.15
C GLY A 42 15.33 18.31 10.75
N LEU A 43 15.36 17.30 9.86
CA LEU A 43 14.82 17.39 8.51
C LEU A 43 13.55 16.56 8.37
N PRO A 44 12.53 17.02 7.61
CA PRO A 44 11.32 16.25 7.39
C PRO A 44 11.61 15.03 6.50
N PHE A 45 11.15 13.86 6.93
CA PHE A 45 11.34 12.59 6.26
C PHE A 45 10.01 11.84 6.13
N ASP A 46 9.59 11.58 4.90
CA ASP A 46 8.44 10.73 4.61
C ASP A 46 8.87 9.25 4.68
N ALA A 47 8.76 8.67 5.87
CA ALA A 47 9.16 7.30 6.16
C ALA A 47 8.21 6.26 5.58
N GLY A 48 6.99 6.66 5.22
CA GLY A 48 5.97 5.84 4.58
C GLY A 48 5.79 6.15 3.09
N ALA A 49 4.55 6.00 2.62
CA ALA A 49 4.15 6.42 1.27
C ALA A 49 4.42 7.91 1.07
N GLU A 50 4.83 8.28 -0.14
CA GLU A 50 5.35 9.62 -0.39
C GLU A 50 4.88 10.18 -1.73
N ALA A 51 5.13 9.46 -2.82
CA ALA A 51 4.83 9.87 -4.17
C ALA A 51 3.43 9.42 -4.61
N ILE A 52 2.82 10.21 -5.48
CA ILE A 52 1.51 9.96 -6.08
C ILE A 52 1.69 10.09 -7.58
N ASP A 53 1.24 9.11 -8.34
CA ASP A 53 1.19 9.24 -9.79
C ASP A 53 0.08 10.22 -10.20
N ASP A 54 0.28 10.96 -11.28
CA ASP A 54 -0.70 11.94 -11.76
C ASP A 54 -1.99 11.29 -12.27
N THR A 55 -1.99 9.98 -12.50
CA THR A 55 -3.17 9.16 -12.80
C THR A 55 -4.01 8.82 -11.57
N HIS A 56 -3.50 9.02 -10.36
CA HIS A 56 -4.18 8.72 -9.10
C HIS A 56 -5.21 9.80 -8.74
N ARG A 57 -6.30 9.83 -9.49
CA ARG A 57 -7.28 10.91 -9.46
C ARG A 57 -8.04 11.04 -8.16
N THR A 58 -8.34 9.92 -7.48
CA THR A 58 -9.17 9.95 -6.28
C THR A 58 -8.41 10.56 -5.09
N VAL A 59 -7.16 10.16 -4.90
CA VAL A 59 -6.34 10.75 -3.83
C VAL A 59 -5.98 12.20 -4.10
N LEU A 60 -5.80 12.60 -5.36
CA LEU A 60 -5.54 14.00 -5.73
C LEU A 60 -6.80 14.87 -5.53
N ALA A 61 -7.98 14.39 -5.91
CA ALA A 61 -9.24 15.08 -5.65
C ALA A 61 -9.51 15.24 -4.15
N LEU A 62 -9.22 14.22 -3.36
CA LEU A 62 -9.35 14.29 -1.90
C LEU A 62 -8.36 15.28 -1.27
N ALA A 63 -7.14 15.39 -1.81
CA ALA A 63 -6.16 16.38 -1.36
C ALA A 63 -6.66 17.80 -1.62
N ASP A 64 -7.26 18.05 -2.79
CA ASP A 64 -7.88 19.32 -3.16
C ASP A 64 -9.08 19.62 -2.25
N GLU A 65 -9.98 18.67 -2.03
CA GLU A 65 -11.14 18.79 -1.13
C GLU A 65 -10.74 19.20 0.31
N LEU A 66 -9.58 18.76 0.77
CA LEU A 66 -9.08 19.00 2.13
C LEU A 66 -8.01 20.10 2.21
N ASP A 67 -7.87 20.91 1.17
CA ASP A 67 -6.88 22.00 1.10
C ASP A 67 -5.44 21.53 1.36
N VAL A 68 -5.06 20.34 0.89
CA VAL A 68 -3.69 19.84 0.93
C VAL A 68 -3.01 20.17 -0.38
N ALA A 69 -2.19 21.20 -0.40
CA ALA A 69 -1.48 21.65 -1.58
C ALA A 69 -0.56 20.57 -2.15
N THR A 70 -0.61 20.42 -3.47
CA THR A 70 0.24 19.48 -4.20
C THR A 70 1.17 20.21 -5.15
N TRP A 71 2.26 19.57 -5.53
CA TRP A 71 3.14 20.06 -6.60
C TRP A 71 3.67 18.88 -7.43
N ARG A 72 3.98 19.14 -8.68
CA ARG A 72 4.62 18.15 -9.55
C ARG A 72 6.12 18.21 -9.37
N THR A 73 6.75 17.05 -9.33
CA THR A 73 8.21 16.92 -9.37
C THR A 73 8.61 16.38 -10.73
N GLU A 74 9.84 16.66 -11.13
CA GLU A 74 10.45 15.88 -12.20
C GLU A 74 10.39 14.38 -11.83
N PRO A 75 10.27 13.50 -12.83
CA PRO A 75 10.39 12.08 -12.60
C PRO A 75 11.60 11.83 -11.72
N TRP A 76 11.52 10.84 -10.88
CA TRP A 76 12.57 10.49 -9.94
C TRP A 76 13.94 10.55 -10.61
N ALA A 77 14.56 11.75 -10.62
CA ALA A 77 15.92 11.99 -11.08
C ALA A 77 16.87 11.37 -10.04
N GLY A 78 16.69 10.11 -9.80
CA GLY A 78 17.48 9.32 -8.88
C GLY A 78 18.01 8.15 -9.67
N VAL A 79 19.16 7.87 -9.47
CA VAL A 79 20.06 6.77 -9.65
C VAL A 79 19.52 5.45 -10.27
N HIS A 80 18.32 5.42 -10.83
CA HIS A 80 17.97 4.45 -11.84
C HIS A 80 18.40 5.02 -13.17
N GLY A 81 19.48 4.46 -13.71
CA GLY A 81 19.77 4.60 -15.12
C GLY A 81 18.49 4.32 -15.92
N GLU A 82 18.39 4.91 -17.09
CA GLU A 82 17.33 4.53 -18.03
C GLU A 82 17.26 3.00 -18.08
N CYS A 83 16.05 2.44 -17.98
CA CYS A 83 15.85 1.01 -18.21
C CYS A 83 16.49 0.64 -19.54
N SER A 84 17.13 -0.52 -19.60
CA SER A 84 17.61 -1.00 -20.89
C SER A 84 16.45 -1.07 -21.88
N PRO A 85 16.70 -0.90 -23.17
CA PRO A 85 15.66 -1.04 -24.21
C PRO A 85 14.91 -2.37 -24.12
N LEU A 86 15.54 -3.41 -23.55
CA LEU A 86 14.94 -4.71 -23.36
C LEU A 86 13.91 -4.70 -22.24
N VAL A 87 14.18 -4.05 -21.10
CA VAL A 87 13.19 -3.90 -20.01
C VAL A 87 12.06 -3.00 -20.46
N ALA A 88 12.32 -1.91 -21.20
CA ALA A 88 11.30 -1.06 -21.78
C ALA A 88 10.35 -1.86 -22.72
N ALA A 89 10.89 -2.73 -23.57
CA ALA A 89 10.09 -3.62 -24.42
C ALA A 89 9.24 -4.61 -23.61
N LEU A 90 9.71 -5.05 -22.43
CA LEU A 90 8.90 -5.89 -21.54
C LEU A 90 7.77 -5.09 -20.88
N GLU A 91 8.00 -3.83 -20.52
CA GLU A 91 6.95 -2.93 -20.01
C GLU A 91 5.85 -2.72 -21.04
N GLU A 92 6.19 -2.51 -22.31
CA GLU A 92 5.20 -2.39 -23.40
C GLU A 92 4.33 -3.66 -23.50
N ARG A 93 4.92 -4.84 -23.43
CA ARG A 93 4.17 -6.12 -23.45
C ARG A 93 3.28 -6.31 -22.23
N ILE A 94 3.73 -5.87 -21.05
CA ILE A 94 2.89 -5.89 -19.84
C ILE A 94 1.73 -4.90 -20.01
N ALA A 95 1.98 -3.71 -20.58
CA ALA A 95 0.95 -2.72 -20.86
C ALA A 95 -0.08 -3.24 -21.89
N GLU A 96 0.36 -3.96 -22.94
CA GLU A 96 -0.54 -4.62 -23.89
C GLU A 96 -1.43 -5.66 -23.21
N LEU A 97 -0.88 -6.46 -22.29
CA LEU A 97 -1.68 -7.40 -21.49
C LEU A 97 -2.66 -6.63 -20.59
N ALA A 98 -2.19 -5.61 -19.89
CA ALA A 98 -3.01 -4.79 -19.01
C ALA A 98 -4.17 -4.08 -19.74
N ALA A 99 -3.97 -3.67 -21.00
CA ALA A 99 -5.02 -3.04 -21.80
C ALA A 99 -6.21 -3.96 -22.10
N ARG A 100 -6.06 -5.27 -21.91
CA ARG A 100 -7.11 -6.28 -22.10
C ARG A 100 -7.86 -6.61 -20.80
N ILE A 101 -7.42 -6.06 -19.66
CA ILE A 101 -7.94 -6.38 -18.34
C ILE A 101 -8.85 -5.25 -17.86
N ASP A 102 -10.09 -5.59 -17.51
CA ASP A 102 -10.87 -4.72 -16.64
C ASP A 102 -10.39 -4.88 -15.20
N PRO A 103 -9.78 -3.84 -14.59
CA PRO A 103 -9.26 -3.97 -13.23
C PRO A 103 -10.35 -4.17 -12.17
N ALA A 104 -11.62 -3.90 -12.49
CA ALA A 104 -12.75 -4.20 -11.60
C ALA A 104 -13.15 -5.68 -11.65
N HIS A 105 -12.93 -6.33 -12.79
CA HIS A 105 -13.30 -7.71 -13.09
C HIS A 105 -12.17 -8.48 -13.80
N PRO A 106 -10.96 -8.56 -13.21
CA PRO A 106 -9.83 -9.23 -13.85
C PRO A 106 -10.04 -10.74 -14.05
N GLU A 107 -10.98 -11.35 -13.31
CA GLU A 107 -11.42 -12.74 -13.48
C GLU A 107 -12.13 -13.00 -14.80
N GLU A 108 -12.67 -11.96 -15.44
CA GLU A 108 -13.34 -12.04 -16.74
C GLU A 108 -12.37 -11.96 -17.93
N THR A 109 -11.08 -11.73 -17.65
CA THR A 109 -10.04 -11.73 -18.68
C THR A 109 -9.89 -13.13 -19.27
N ASP A 110 -9.73 -13.24 -20.59
CA ASP A 110 -9.40 -14.51 -21.25
C ASP A 110 -8.17 -15.15 -20.59
N ASP A 111 -8.26 -16.43 -20.26
CA ASP A 111 -7.21 -17.19 -19.59
C ASP A 111 -6.83 -16.68 -18.19
N ALA A 112 -7.72 -15.94 -17.49
CA ALA A 112 -7.44 -15.33 -16.18
C ALA A 112 -6.82 -16.32 -15.18
N SER A 113 -7.36 -17.53 -15.08
CA SER A 113 -6.83 -18.55 -14.15
C SER A 113 -5.40 -18.97 -14.50
N MET A 114 -5.09 -19.12 -15.79
CA MET A 114 -3.74 -19.45 -16.27
C MET A 114 -2.79 -18.27 -15.98
N LEU A 115 -3.18 -17.05 -16.30
CA LEU A 115 -2.40 -15.83 -16.04
C LEU A 115 -2.15 -15.63 -14.55
N ASP A 116 -3.13 -15.96 -13.68
CA ASP A 116 -2.96 -15.84 -12.23
C ASP A 116 -1.99 -16.89 -11.66
N THR A 117 -1.95 -18.09 -12.22
CA THR A 117 -1.01 -19.14 -11.80
C THR A 117 0.40 -18.96 -12.35
N GLN A 118 0.57 -18.19 -13.41
CA GLN A 118 1.87 -17.86 -13.99
C GLN A 118 2.54 -16.75 -13.17
N THR A 119 3.86 -16.87 -12.93
CA THR A 119 4.65 -15.79 -12.31
C THR A 119 5.11 -14.79 -13.36
N LEU A 120 5.32 -13.53 -12.94
CA LEU A 120 5.90 -12.52 -13.82
C LEU A 120 7.26 -12.99 -14.38
N ARG A 121 8.13 -13.57 -13.54
CA ARG A 121 9.42 -14.13 -13.98
C ARG A 121 9.26 -15.22 -15.03
N GLY A 122 8.34 -16.17 -14.82
CA GLY A 122 8.09 -17.26 -15.77
C GLY A 122 7.62 -16.73 -17.11
N TRP A 123 6.70 -15.78 -17.09
CA TRP A 123 6.18 -15.16 -18.31
C TRP A 123 7.25 -14.39 -19.10
N LEU A 124 8.16 -13.69 -18.40
CA LEU A 124 9.29 -13.00 -19.03
C LEU A 124 10.29 -13.99 -19.64
N ALA A 125 10.60 -15.09 -18.92
CA ALA A 125 11.53 -16.12 -19.38
C ALA A 125 11.03 -16.83 -20.64
N GLU A 126 9.72 -17.07 -20.78
CA GLU A 126 9.11 -17.67 -21.97
C GLU A 126 9.19 -16.76 -23.22
N ARG A 127 9.59 -15.51 -23.04
CA ARG A 127 9.75 -14.50 -24.12
C ARG A 127 11.20 -14.18 -24.41
N ASP A 128 12.05 -15.19 -24.26
CA ASP A 128 13.49 -15.14 -24.56
C ASP A 128 14.27 -14.07 -23.77
N ALA A 129 13.76 -13.67 -22.58
CA ALA A 129 14.51 -12.79 -21.70
C ALA A 129 15.77 -13.53 -21.21
N SER A 130 16.95 -12.99 -21.53
CA SER A 130 18.21 -13.53 -21.04
C SER A 130 18.31 -13.43 -19.51
N THR A 131 19.26 -14.15 -18.92
CA THR A 131 19.52 -14.09 -17.47
C THR A 131 19.78 -12.64 -17.00
N ASP A 132 20.49 -11.85 -17.79
CA ASP A 132 20.82 -10.47 -17.46
C ASP A 132 19.58 -9.58 -17.50
N VAL A 133 18.72 -9.74 -18.49
CA VAL A 133 17.43 -9.04 -18.61
C VAL A 133 16.50 -9.40 -17.44
N LEU A 134 16.47 -10.69 -17.06
CA LEU A 134 15.70 -11.12 -15.89
C LEU A 134 16.25 -10.54 -14.58
N ALA A 135 17.57 -10.37 -14.45
CA ALA A 135 18.19 -9.74 -13.27
C ALA A 135 17.87 -8.23 -13.20
N GLU A 136 17.90 -7.55 -14.35
CA GLU A 136 17.50 -6.14 -14.45
C GLU A 136 16.00 -5.97 -14.14
N ALA A 137 15.14 -6.81 -14.72
CA ALA A 137 13.71 -6.83 -14.45
C ALA A 137 13.41 -7.13 -12.96
N GLU A 138 14.19 -8.03 -12.32
CA GLU A 138 14.08 -8.28 -10.88
C GLU A 138 14.30 -7.01 -10.08
N THR A 139 15.37 -6.26 -10.39
CA THR A 139 15.65 -4.99 -9.71
C THR A 139 14.56 -3.95 -9.97
N HIS A 140 14.14 -3.81 -11.22
CA HIS A 140 13.13 -2.83 -11.63
C HIS A 140 11.76 -3.11 -10.99
N TYR A 141 11.24 -4.33 -11.15
CA TYR A 141 9.88 -4.64 -10.68
C TYR A 141 9.82 -4.97 -9.19
N ALA A 142 10.80 -5.69 -8.65
CA ALA A 142 10.79 -6.07 -7.24
C ALA A 142 11.06 -4.87 -6.33
N VAL A 143 11.99 -3.99 -6.71
CA VAL A 143 12.32 -2.81 -5.89
C VAL A 143 11.30 -1.69 -6.11
N ALA A 144 11.01 -1.32 -7.36
CA ALA A 144 10.17 -0.15 -7.64
C ALA A 144 8.67 -0.39 -7.43
N SER A 145 8.17 -1.61 -7.66
CA SER A 145 6.72 -1.83 -7.78
C SER A 145 6.12 -2.82 -6.79
N SER A 146 6.87 -3.78 -6.25
CA SER A 146 6.25 -4.95 -5.62
C SER A 146 6.80 -5.34 -4.27
N SER A 147 8.05 -5.00 -3.95
CA SER A 147 8.72 -5.35 -2.69
C SER A 147 8.86 -6.85 -2.43
N VAL A 148 8.67 -7.67 -3.46
CA VAL A 148 8.92 -9.12 -3.47
C VAL A 148 9.58 -9.52 -4.80
N PRO A 149 10.28 -10.65 -4.85
CA PRO A 149 10.85 -11.18 -6.10
C PRO A 149 9.79 -11.38 -7.20
N ILE A 150 10.13 -11.09 -8.47
CA ILE A 150 9.20 -11.26 -9.61
C ILE A 150 8.76 -12.72 -9.83
N GLY A 151 9.51 -13.68 -9.29
CA GLY A 151 9.12 -15.10 -9.26
C GLY A 151 8.05 -15.43 -8.22
N GLU A 152 7.68 -14.49 -7.36
CA GLU A 152 6.64 -14.66 -6.34
C GLU A 152 5.35 -13.89 -6.66
N MET A 153 5.31 -13.14 -7.76
CA MET A 153 4.16 -12.35 -8.19
C MET A 153 3.31 -13.08 -9.22
N SER A 154 2.00 -13.08 -9.06
CA SER A 154 1.05 -13.44 -10.11
C SER A 154 1.14 -12.44 -11.26
N LEU A 155 1.21 -12.97 -12.49
CA LEU A 155 1.18 -12.14 -13.70
C LEU A 155 -0.15 -11.39 -13.84
N LEU A 156 -1.28 -12.07 -13.64
CA LEU A 156 -2.61 -11.43 -13.69
C LEU A 156 -2.71 -10.30 -12.68
N ALA A 157 -2.30 -10.54 -11.44
CA ALA A 157 -2.38 -9.53 -10.39
C ALA A 157 -1.49 -8.31 -10.70
N TYR A 158 -0.30 -8.52 -11.27
CA TYR A 158 0.58 -7.44 -11.67
C TYR A 158 -0.01 -6.65 -12.85
N ALA A 159 -0.49 -7.32 -13.90
CA ALA A 159 -1.11 -6.68 -15.04
C ALA A 159 -2.42 -5.94 -14.67
N THR A 160 -3.23 -6.49 -13.76
CA THR A 160 -4.41 -5.81 -13.19
C THR A 160 -4.02 -4.52 -12.48
N LYS A 161 -2.95 -4.53 -11.72
CA LYS A 161 -2.41 -3.35 -11.04
C LYS A 161 -1.97 -2.27 -12.04
N VAL A 162 -1.32 -2.67 -13.14
CA VAL A 162 -0.96 -1.76 -14.24
C VAL A 162 -2.22 -1.19 -14.91
N ALA A 163 -3.22 -2.02 -15.22
CA ALA A 163 -4.52 -1.60 -15.76
C ALA A 163 -5.24 -0.61 -14.84
N ALA A 164 -5.10 -0.75 -13.52
CA ALA A 164 -5.71 0.12 -12.52
C ALA A 164 -5.00 1.49 -12.37
N GLY A 165 -3.88 1.72 -13.07
CA GLY A 165 -3.14 2.98 -13.07
C GLY A 165 -1.80 2.94 -12.31
N ALA A 166 -1.25 1.76 -12.03
CA ALA A 166 0.09 1.62 -11.44
C ALA A 166 1.23 1.80 -12.46
N ALA A 167 0.92 2.19 -13.69
CA ALA A 167 1.95 2.46 -14.70
C ALA A 167 2.71 3.74 -14.31
N PRO A 168 4.04 3.73 -14.23
CA PRO A 168 4.81 4.93 -14.00
C PRO A 168 4.66 5.86 -15.21
N THR A 169 3.95 6.96 -15.04
CA THR A 169 3.77 7.98 -16.09
C THR A 169 4.97 8.91 -16.21
N GLY A 170 5.96 8.75 -15.34
CA GLY A 170 7.10 9.64 -15.23
C GLY A 170 6.81 10.95 -14.50
N LEU A 171 5.54 11.27 -14.22
CA LEU A 171 5.16 12.47 -13.48
C LEU A 171 4.75 12.09 -12.06
N THR A 172 5.50 12.56 -11.09
CA THR A 172 5.23 12.34 -9.68
C THR A 172 4.65 13.60 -9.04
N VAL A 173 3.55 13.43 -8.32
CA VAL A 173 2.94 14.48 -7.51
C VAL A 173 3.30 14.25 -6.05
N ARG A 174 3.60 15.32 -5.34
CA ARG A 174 3.87 15.34 -3.90
C ARG A 174 2.91 16.25 -3.17
N MET A 175 2.68 15.99 -1.89
CA MET A 175 1.87 16.82 -1.02
C MET A 175 2.76 17.71 -0.14
N ARG A 176 2.37 18.96 0.04
CA ARG A 176 3.00 19.88 1.01
C ARG A 176 2.76 19.36 2.43
N GLY A 177 3.84 19.20 3.18
CA GLY A 177 3.76 18.53 4.48
C GLY A 177 3.79 17.01 4.42
N GLY A 178 3.97 16.43 3.21
CA GLY A 178 3.89 15.00 2.94
C GLY A 178 2.46 14.47 2.99
N PRO A 179 2.24 13.21 2.59
CA PRO A 179 0.91 12.60 2.66
C PRO A 179 0.35 12.46 4.08
N SER A 180 1.19 12.60 5.12
CA SER A 180 0.72 12.69 6.51
C SER A 180 -0.23 13.87 6.74
N ALA A 181 -0.04 15.00 6.03
CA ALA A 181 -0.92 16.15 6.12
C ALA A 181 -2.37 15.78 5.71
N LEU A 182 -2.55 14.96 4.68
CA LEU A 182 -3.86 14.46 4.27
C LEU A 182 -4.50 13.60 5.37
N ALA A 183 -3.72 12.68 5.97
CA ALA A 183 -4.21 11.85 7.07
C ALA A 183 -4.60 12.67 8.31
N GLU A 184 -3.83 13.70 8.63
CA GLU A 184 -4.11 14.62 9.75
C GLU A 184 -5.36 15.46 9.48
N ARG A 185 -5.55 15.95 8.24
CA ARG A 185 -6.76 16.69 7.85
C ARG A 185 -8.00 15.81 7.98
N LEU A 186 -7.96 14.58 7.48
CA LEU A 186 -9.06 13.61 7.63
C LEU A 186 -9.38 13.34 9.12
N ALA A 187 -8.34 13.10 9.92
CA ALA A 187 -8.51 12.81 11.35
C ALA A 187 -9.15 13.97 12.13
N ALA A 188 -8.93 15.23 11.70
CA ALA A 188 -9.52 16.41 12.33
C ALA A 188 -11.06 16.46 12.21
N HIS A 189 -11.65 15.70 11.31
CA HIS A 189 -13.10 15.58 11.12
C HIS A 189 -13.72 14.38 11.86
N CYS A 190 -12.92 13.57 12.56
CA CYS A 190 -13.36 12.31 13.15
C CYS A 190 -12.97 12.25 14.63
N GLU A 191 -13.75 11.52 15.43
CA GLU A 191 -13.30 11.09 16.75
C GLU A 191 -12.29 9.94 16.59
N VAL A 192 -11.01 10.18 16.93
CA VAL A 192 -9.95 9.18 16.84
C VAL A 192 -9.37 8.87 18.22
N GLN A 193 -9.49 7.62 18.65
CA GLN A 193 -8.92 7.09 19.89
C GLN A 193 -7.61 6.38 19.57
N THR A 194 -6.49 7.05 19.79
CA THR A 194 -5.13 6.50 19.57
C THR A 194 -4.67 5.66 20.78
N GLY A 195 -3.71 4.75 20.58
CA GLY A 195 -3.24 3.82 21.60
C GLY A 195 -4.23 2.72 21.93
N THR A 196 -5.30 2.56 21.13
CA THR A 196 -6.40 1.66 21.37
C THR A 196 -6.25 0.40 20.50
N VAL A 197 -5.82 -0.69 21.11
CA VAL A 197 -5.55 -1.96 20.42
C VAL A 197 -6.80 -2.84 20.46
N VAL A 198 -7.33 -3.17 19.28
CA VAL A 198 -8.44 -4.11 19.11
C VAL A 198 -7.89 -5.54 19.14
N THR A 199 -8.57 -6.44 19.84
CA THR A 199 -8.21 -7.86 20.00
C THR A 199 -9.27 -8.82 19.49
N GLY A 200 -10.53 -8.38 19.38
CA GLY A 200 -11.62 -9.22 18.88
C GLY A 200 -12.77 -8.43 18.31
N ILE A 201 -13.54 -9.11 17.46
CA ILE A 201 -14.76 -8.60 16.82
C ILE A 201 -15.82 -9.68 16.92
N GLU A 202 -16.91 -9.38 17.62
CA GLU A 202 -18.07 -10.23 17.78
C GLU A 202 -19.27 -9.60 17.06
N GLN A 203 -19.82 -10.28 16.06
CA GLN A 203 -21.05 -9.85 15.39
C GLN A 203 -22.27 -10.44 16.09
N ARG A 204 -23.28 -9.60 16.30
CA ARG A 204 -24.59 -9.94 16.85
C ARG A 204 -25.69 -9.54 15.86
N ASP A 205 -26.92 -9.94 16.10
CA ASP A 205 -28.05 -9.68 15.19
C ASP A 205 -28.19 -8.20 14.83
N ALA A 206 -28.05 -7.31 15.81
CA ALA A 206 -28.25 -5.86 15.62
C ALA A 206 -26.99 -5.00 15.77
N SER A 207 -25.84 -5.57 16.14
CA SER A 207 -24.65 -4.79 16.47
C SER A 207 -23.35 -5.57 16.25
N VAL A 208 -22.23 -4.86 16.29
CA VAL A 208 -20.88 -5.41 16.37
C VAL A 208 -20.26 -4.96 17.68
N ARG A 209 -19.70 -5.91 18.43
CA ARG A 209 -18.93 -5.65 19.65
C ARG A 209 -17.45 -5.78 19.34
N ILE A 210 -16.72 -4.72 19.63
CA ILE A 210 -15.27 -4.65 19.45
C ILE A 210 -14.60 -4.81 20.81
N GLU A 211 -13.68 -5.74 20.95
CA GLU A 211 -12.93 -5.99 22.17
C GLU A 211 -11.57 -5.30 22.10
N LEU A 212 -11.17 -4.67 23.20
CA LEU A 212 -9.93 -3.95 23.34
C LEU A 212 -8.94 -4.71 24.23
N ALA A 213 -7.65 -4.41 24.08
CA ALA A 213 -6.58 -5.09 24.84
C ALA A 213 -6.61 -4.78 26.35
N ASP A 214 -7.19 -3.69 26.76
CA ASP A 214 -7.39 -3.32 28.16
C ASP A 214 -8.63 -3.97 28.82
N GLY A 215 -9.36 -4.78 28.05
CA GLY A 215 -10.59 -5.44 28.47
C GLY A 215 -11.87 -4.63 28.26
N ALA A 216 -11.77 -3.36 27.83
CA ALA A 216 -12.93 -2.56 27.46
C ALA A 216 -13.57 -3.05 26.15
N THR A 217 -14.78 -2.60 25.89
CA THR A 217 -15.50 -2.96 24.67
C THR A 217 -16.22 -1.73 24.09
N VAL A 218 -16.28 -1.66 22.76
CA VAL A 218 -17.04 -0.68 22.01
C VAL A 218 -18.12 -1.40 21.21
N SER A 219 -19.36 -0.90 21.23
CA SER A 219 -20.46 -1.45 20.44
C SER A 219 -20.89 -0.45 19.38
N ALA A 220 -21.17 -0.95 18.17
CA ALA A 220 -21.65 -0.15 17.05
C ALA A 220 -22.66 -0.94 16.21
N ALA A 221 -23.45 -0.26 15.41
CA ALA A 221 -24.36 -0.92 14.47
C ALA A 221 -23.60 -1.70 13.38
N ARG A 222 -22.46 -1.17 12.93
CA ARG A 222 -21.57 -1.76 11.93
C ARG A 222 -20.12 -1.46 12.26
N ALA A 223 -19.20 -2.22 11.70
CA ALA A 223 -17.77 -1.96 11.82
C ALA A 223 -17.09 -2.01 10.44
N ILE A 224 -16.10 -1.16 10.22
CA ILE A 224 -15.20 -1.25 9.08
C ILE A 224 -13.80 -1.59 9.60
N LEU A 225 -13.21 -2.67 9.08
CA LEU A 225 -11.87 -3.13 9.42
C LEU A 225 -10.88 -2.65 8.36
N ALA A 226 -10.01 -1.71 8.75
CA ALA A 226 -9.05 -1.03 7.87
C ALA A 226 -7.60 -1.24 8.33
N ILE A 227 -7.29 -2.44 8.81
CA ILE A 227 -5.93 -2.83 9.23
C ILE A 227 -5.34 -3.90 8.31
N PRO A 228 -4.00 -3.98 8.16
CA PRO A 228 -3.34 -4.96 7.31
C PRO A 228 -3.70 -6.42 7.65
N LEU A 229 -3.76 -7.30 6.64
CA LEU A 229 -4.12 -8.71 6.82
C LEU A 229 -3.26 -9.45 7.88
N PRO A 230 -1.92 -9.22 7.99
CA PRO A 230 -1.13 -9.85 9.05
C PRO A 230 -1.59 -9.50 10.46
N LEU A 231 -2.28 -8.38 10.65
CA LEU A 231 -2.84 -7.97 11.94
C LEU A 231 -4.25 -8.53 12.14
N GLN A 232 -5.06 -8.61 11.07
CA GLN A 232 -6.38 -9.28 11.12
C GLN A 232 -6.26 -10.73 11.58
N ARG A 233 -5.18 -11.42 11.20
CA ARG A 233 -4.86 -12.79 11.63
C ARG A 233 -4.74 -12.95 13.15
N ARG A 234 -4.53 -11.85 13.88
CA ARG A 234 -4.38 -11.83 15.35
C ARG A 234 -5.67 -11.53 16.10
N LEU A 235 -6.70 -11.12 15.38
CA LEU A 235 -7.98 -10.83 15.98
C LEU A 235 -8.81 -12.10 16.14
N ARG A 236 -9.57 -12.16 17.24
CA ARG A 236 -10.64 -13.12 17.39
C ARG A 236 -11.85 -12.63 16.61
N PHE A 237 -12.48 -13.53 15.85
CA PHE A 237 -13.73 -13.24 15.14
C PHE A 237 -14.82 -14.21 15.61
N ASP A 238 -16.00 -13.67 15.90
CA ASP A 238 -17.20 -14.43 16.25
C ASP A 238 -18.41 -13.82 15.51
N PRO A 239 -19.06 -14.54 14.57
CA PRO A 239 -18.66 -15.85 14.05
C PRO A 239 -17.33 -15.84 13.31
N PRO A 240 -16.71 -17.01 13.08
CA PRO A 240 -15.47 -17.10 12.30
C PRO A 240 -15.58 -16.48 10.91
N LEU A 241 -14.48 -15.93 10.41
CA LEU A 241 -14.40 -15.40 9.05
C LEU A 241 -14.69 -16.48 7.99
N PRO A 242 -15.30 -16.14 6.84
CA PRO A 242 -15.54 -17.07 5.76
C PRO A 242 -14.23 -17.64 5.21
N GLU A 243 -14.32 -18.80 4.55
CA GLU A 243 -13.16 -19.59 4.11
C GLU A 243 -12.18 -18.78 3.25
N HIS A 244 -12.68 -18.07 2.23
CA HIS A 244 -11.81 -17.26 1.35
C HIS A 244 -11.01 -16.23 2.14
N ARG A 245 -11.58 -15.63 3.18
CA ARG A 245 -10.90 -14.64 4.01
C ARG A 245 -9.90 -15.30 4.96
N ARG A 246 -10.22 -16.48 5.52
CA ARG A 246 -9.27 -17.25 6.31
C ARG A 246 -8.07 -17.65 5.47
N LEU A 247 -8.31 -18.11 4.23
CA LEU A 247 -7.26 -18.43 3.26
C LEU A 247 -6.39 -17.20 2.94
N ALA A 248 -7.01 -16.04 2.75
CA ALA A 248 -6.28 -14.78 2.57
C ALA A 248 -5.37 -14.48 3.77
N LEU A 249 -5.87 -14.63 5.01
CA LEU A 249 -5.05 -14.39 6.20
C LEU A 249 -3.87 -15.38 6.33
N GLU A 250 -4.00 -16.59 5.83
CA GLU A 250 -2.95 -17.61 5.85
C GLU A 250 -1.91 -17.36 4.76
N ARG A 251 -2.34 -17.00 3.55
CA ARG A 251 -1.49 -16.92 2.35
C ARG A 251 -0.96 -15.53 2.03
N ALA A 252 -1.60 -14.47 2.56
CA ALA A 252 -1.23 -13.10 2.25
C ALA A 252 0.25 -12.84 2.50
N ARG A 253 0.94 -12.36 1.47
CA ARG A 253 2.35 -11.97 1.51
C ARG A 253 2.46 -10.46 1.51
N TYR A 254 3.32 -9.96 2.35
CA TYR A 254 3.65 -8.54 2.41
C TYR A 254 5.12 -8.35 2.11
N GLY A 255 5.41 -7.38 1.25
CA GLY A 255 6.78 -7.06 0.90
C GLY A 255 7.60 -6.54 2.08
N GLU A 256 8.89 -6.79 2.03
CA GLU A 256 9.86 -6.19 2.94
C GLU A 256 10.32 -4.85 2.36
N VAL A 257 10.16 -3.77 3.11
CA VAL A 257 10.65 -2.44 2.74
C VAL A 257 11.36 -1.83 3.93
N VAL A 258 12.57 -1.34 3.66
CA VAL A 258 13.32 -0.44 4.54
C VAL A 258 13.41 0.92 3.83
N LYS A 259 12.99 1.97 4.50
CA LYS A 259 13.15 3.34 4.02
C LYS A 259 14.05 4.09 4.99
N ALA A 260 15.14 4.67 4.49
CA ALA A 260 16.15 5.32 5.31
C ALA A 260 16.45 6.73 4.78
N ALA A 261 16.61 7.67 5.71
CA ALA A 261 17.03 9.03 5.45
C ALA A 261 18.54 9.14 5.59
N LEU A 262 19.23 9.56 4.56
CA LEU A 262 20.67 9.74 4.51
C LEU A 262 21.00 11.23 4.40
N PRO A 263 22.09 11.71 5.03
CA PRO A 263 22.51 13.08 4.83
C PRO A 263 22.86 13.32 3.36
N TYR A 264 22.41 14.43 2.81
CA TYR A 264 22.87 14.85 1.50
C TYR A 264 24.31 15.36 1.62
N ASP A 265 25.26 14.61 1.08
CA ASP A 265 26.66 14.99 0.99
C ASP A 265 27.10 14.82 -0.46
N PRO A 266 27.55 15.89 -1.14
CA PRO A 266 28.09 15.78 -2.50
C PRO A 266 29.19 14.72 -2.66
N ARG A 267 29.88 14.37 -1.57
CA ARG A 267 30.88 13.29 -1.56
C ARG A 267 30.27 11.90 -1.64
N LEU A 268 28.98 11.75 -1.30
CA LEU A 268 28.24 10.50 -1.47
C LEU A 268 27.92 10.18 -2.93
N THR A 269 28.08 11.14 -3.85
CA THR A 269 27.89 10.89 -5.29
C THR A 269 28.80 9.76 -5.80
N GLY A 270 30.01 9.62 -5.25
CA GLY A 270 30.91 8.49 -5.54
C GLY A 270 30.47 7.14 -4.95
N ARG A 271 29.56 7.13 -3.96
CA ARG A 271 29.02 5.93 -3.31
C ARG A 271 27.61 5.58 -3.80
N LEU A 272 27.02 6.37 -4.69
CA LEU A 272 25.69 6.10 -5.24
C LEU A 272 25.56 4.70 -5.87
N PRO A 273 26.57 4.13 -6.56
CA PRO A 273 26.50 2.76 -7.06
C PRO A 273 26.35 1.70 -5.95
N GLU A 274 27.04 1.89 -4.81
CA GLU A 274 26.93 0.97 -3.65
C GLU A 274 25.56 1.08 -2.99
N LEU A 275 25.05 2.30 -2.84
CA LEU A 275 23.73 2.56 -2.31
C LEU A 275 22.63 2.04 -3.24
N SER A 276 22.83 2.15 -4.56
CA SER A 276 21.90 1.64 -5.58
C SER A 276 21.85 0.12 -5.59
N ALA A 277 22.94 -0.57 -5.23
CA ALA A 277 22.92 -2.02 -5.02
C ALA A 277 22.06 -2.43 -3.80
N ALA A 278 21.91 -1.51 -2.83
CA ALA A 278 21.07 -1.71 -1.65
C ALA A 278 19.61 -1.24 -1.86
N GLY A 279 19.29 -0.61 -2.98
CA GLY A 279 17.95 -0.11 -3.27
C GLY A 279 17.96 1.15 -4.12
N PHE A 280 16.91 1.92 -3.95
CA PHE A 280 16.59 3.11 -4.71
C PHE A 280 17.00 4.36 -3.92
N VAL A 281 17.90 5.18 -4.45
CA VAL A 281 18.31 6.42 -3.77
C VAL A 281 17.85 7.63 -4.56
N TYR A 282 17.19 8.56 -3.91
CA TYR A 282 16.66 9.77 -4.53
C TYR A 282 16.66 10.94 -3.55
N GLN A 283 16.60 12.15 -4.08
CA GLN A 283 16.38 13.36 -3.30
C GLN A 283 14.90 13.76 -3.40
N PRO A 284 14.13 13.67 -2.31
CA PRO A 284 12.68 13.90 -2.36
C PRO A 284 12.33 15.37 -2.64
N ASP A 285 13.14 16.29 -2.19
CA ASP A 285 12.99 17.73 -2.36
C ASP A 285 14.37 18.36 -2.53
N PRO A 286 14.66 18.99 -3.68
CA PRO A 286 15.97 19.65 -3.92
C PRO A 286 16.32 20.74 -2.89
N GLY A 287 15.32 21.31 -2.22
CA GLY A 287 15.50 22.29 -1.14
C GLY A 287 15.86 21.69 0.22
N VAL A 288 15.79 20.36 0.35
CA VAL A 288 16.10 19.65 1.60
C VAL A 288 17.38 18.84 1.42
N PRO A 289 18.42 19.04 2.25
CA PRO A 289 19.70 18.32 2.12
C PRO A 289 19.59 16.88 2.66
N LEU A 290 18.69 16.10 2.06
CA LEU A 290 18.36 14.74 2.44
C LEU A 290 18.30 13.85 1.20
N LEU A 291 18.91 12.67 1.29
CA LEU A 291 18.66 11.57 0.37
C LEU A 291 17.77 10.52 1.04
N VAL A 292 16.96 9.86 0.26
CA VAL A 292 16.14 8.75 0.71
C VAL A 292 16.61 7.48 0.02
N LEU A 293 16.93 6.46 0.81
CA LEU A 293 17.10 5.10 0.34
C LEU A 293 15.77 4.35 0.54
N PHE A 294 15.24 3.84 -0.55
CA PHE A 294 14.11 2.91 -0.55
C PHE A 294 14.61 1.54 -0.97
N ALA A 295 14.65 0.61 -0.05
CA ALA A 295 15.12 -0.75 -0.28
C ALA A 295 14.00 -1.75 -0.07
N ALA A 296 13.83 -2.65 -1.03
CA ALA A 296 12.77 -3.63 -1.03
C ALA A 296 13.29 -5.03 -1.33
N ALA A 297 12.49 -6.05 -1.02
CA ALA A 297 12.82 -7.45 -1.25
C ALA A 297 14.22 -7.82 -0.70
N GLY A 298 15.07 -8.46 -1.49
CA GLY A 298 16.41 -8.87 -1.09
C GLY A 298 17.33 -7.73 -0.64
N ALA A 299 17.15 -6.52 -1.20
CA ALA A 299 17.93 -5.34 -0.86
C ALA A 299 17.65 -4.79 0.55
N ALA A 300 16.47 -5.05 1.12
CA ALA A 300 16.10 -4.60 2.46
C ALA A 300 17.10 -5.07 3.54
N ARG A 301 17.69 -6.25 3.37
CA ARG A 301 18.71 -6.77 4.31
C ARG A 301 19.96 -5.91 4.32
N GLN A 302 20.45 -5.48 3.16
CA GLN A 302 21.63 -4.64 3.01
C GLN A 302 21.36 -3.23 3.55
N ALA A 303 20.16 -2.68 3.26
CA ALA A 303 19.75 -1.37 3.73
C ALA A 303 19.72 -1.24 5.25
N ARG A 304 19.39 -2.33 5.97
CA ARG A 304 19.43 -2.36 7.45
C ARG A 304 20.82 -2.10 8.06
N ALA A 305 21.88 -2.33 7.30
CA ALA A 305 23.27 -2.12 7.73
C ALA A 305 23.81 -0.73 7.38
N ILE A 306 23.07 0.09 6.63
CA ILE A 306 23.50 1.42 6.21
C ILE A 306 23.26 2.41 7.36
N GLU A 307 24.31 3.14 7.73
CA GLU A 307 24.19 4.23 8.68
C GLU A 307 23.32 5.35 8.11
N SER A 308 22.32 5.77 8.85
CA SER A 308 21.30 6.70 8.43
C SER A 308 20.88 7.65 9.56
N LEU A 309 20.33 8.82 9.20
CA LEU A 309 19.77 9.79 10.16
C LEU A 309 18.50 9.25 10.82
N ALA A 310 17.71 8.53 10.05
CA ALA A 310 16.51 7.81 10.50
C ALA A 310 16.24 6.64 9.54
N ALA A 311 15.65 5.57 10.04
CA ALA A 311 15.20 4.46 9.21
C ALA A 311 13.93 3.82 9.76
N VAL A 312 13.10 3.33 8.86
CA VAL A 312 11.91 2.53 9.17
C VAL A 312 11.96 1.22 8.40
N ASP A 313 11.95 0.12 9.14
CA ASP A 313 11.77 -1.22 8.59
C ASP A 313 10.29 -1.61 8.74
N TRP A 314 9.53 -1.52 7.65
CA TRP A 314 8.10 -1.78 7.65
C TRP A 314 7.76 -3.25 7.95
N SER A 315 8.68 -4.18 7.71
CA SER A 315 8.48 -5.60 8.05
C SER A 315 8.52 -5.85 9.56
N ARG A 316 9.25 -5.01 10.30
CA ARG A 316 9.41 -5.08 11.75
C ARG A 316 8.47 -4.14 12.51
N GLU A 317 7.79 -3.25 11.79
CA GLU A 317 6.84 -2.31 12.39
C GLU A 317 5.64 -3.08 12.96
N PRO A 318 5.37 -3.00 14.29
CA PRO A 318 4.48 -3.94 14.98
C PRO A 318 3.03 -3.90 14.51
N PHE A 319 2.57 -2.74 14.01
CA PHE A 319 1.20 -2.51 13.52
C PHE A 319 1.10 -2.40 11.99
N SER A 320 2.12 -2.88 11.24
CA SER A 320 2.06 -3.06 9.77
C SER A 320 2.47 -4.48 9.39
N ARG A 321 3.64 -4.94 9.86
CA ARG A 321 4.22 -6.26 9.58
C ARG A 321 4.44 -6.53 8.09
N GLY A 322 4.91 -5.51 7.41
CA GLY A 322 5.18 -5.49 5.98
C GLY A 322 4.74 -4.18 5.35
N SER A 323 5.14 -3.97 4.10
CA SER A 323 4.83 -2.77 3.34
C SER A 323 3.41 -2.83 2.76
N TYR A 324 3.17 -3.70 1.82
CA TYR A 324 1.88 -3.87 1.14
C TYR A 324 1.71 -5.29 0.62
N LEU A 325 0.44 -5.65 0.36
CA LEU A 325 0.03 -6.95 -0.13
C LEU A 325 0.51 -7.17 -1.56
N ILE A 326 1.06 -8.35 -1.80
CA ILE A 326 1.35 -8.89 -3.13
C ILE A 326 0.59 -10.21 -3.28
N PHE A 327 -0.07 -10.37 -4.40
CA PHE A 327 -0.70 -11.62 -4.76
C PHE A 327 0.32 -12.56 -5.43
N GLY A 328 0.51 -13.72 -4.83
CA GLY A 328 1.26 -14.81 -5.44
C GLY A 328 0.44 -15.55 -6.49
N PRO A 329 1.04 -16.53 -7.16
CA PRO A 329 0.35 -17.35 -8.15
C PRO A 329 -0.95 -17.97 -7.60
N GLY A 330 -2.05 -17.74 -8.31
CA GLY A 330 -3.39 -18.21 -7.97
C GLY A 330 -4.09 -17.49 -6.83
N ASP A 331 -3.48 -16.46 -6.23
CA ASP A 331 -4.05 -15.77 -5.08
C ASP A 331 -5.18 -14.80 -5.47
N LEU A 332 -5.02 -14.10 -6.60
CA LEU A 332 -5.99 -13.08 -7.00
C LEU A 332 -7.37 -13.69 -7.26
N THR A 333 -7.44 -14.73 -8.08
CA THR A 333 -8.71 -15.39 -8.46
C THR A 333 -9.28 -16.25 -7.33
N THR A 334 -8.44 -16.79 -6.44
CA THR A 334 -8.90 -17.67 -5.36
C THR A 334 -9.52 -16.90 -4.20
N TRP A 335 -8.90 -15.81 -3.75
CA TRP A 335 -9.36 -15.05 -2.58
C TRP A 335 -9.20 -13.53 -2.71
N GLY A 336 -8.28 -13.04 -3.57
CA GLY A 336 -7.90 -11.64 -3.63
C GLY A 336 -9.06 -10.72 -3.96
N LEU A 337 -9.85 -11.06 -4.98
CA LEU A 337 -11.02 -10.29 -5.42
C LEU A 337 -12.11 -10.19 -4.37
N ARG A 338 -12.18 -11.18 -3.48
CA ARG A 338 -13.18 -11.29 -2.43
C ARG A 338 -12.81 -10.55 -1.13
N LEU A 339 -11.62 -9.95 -1.07
CA LEU A 339 -11.20 -9.16 0.09
C LEU A 339 -12.08 -7.95 0.38
N ARG A 340 -12.79 -7.45 -0.62
CA ARG A 340 -13.72 -6.33 -0.50
C ARG A 340 -15.12 -6.72 -0.01
N GLU A 341 -15.49 -8.01 -0.07
CA GLU A 341 -16.83 -8.49 0.29
C GLU A 341 -17.13 -8.26 1.78
N PRO A 342 -18.23 -7.60 2.14
CA PRO A 342 -18.64 -7.47 3.52
C PRO A 342 -19.10 -8.82 4.10
N GLN A 343 -19.00 -8.96 5.41
CA GLN A 343 -19.50 -10.11 6.16
C GLN A 343 -20.51 -9.63 7.21
N GLY A 344 -21.79 -9.74 6.91
CA GLY A 344 -22.82 -9.25 7.80
C GLY A 344 -22.67 -7.75 8.09
N ARG A 345 -22.34 -7.40 9.32
CA ARG A 345 -22.14 -6.02 9.78
C ARG A 345 -20.68 -5.55 9.75
N LEU A 346 -19.79 -6.43 9.31
CA LEU A 346 -18.37 -6.14 9.20
C LEU A 346 -18.02 -5.86 7.74
N HIS A 347 -17.54 -4.64 7.48
CA HIS A 347 -17.04 -4.19 6.19
C HIS A 347 -15.52 -4.12 6.22
N PHE A 348 -14.90 -4.09 5.05
CA PHE A 348 -13.45 -4.14 4.93
C PHE A 348 -12.94 -3.03 4.04
N ALA A 349 -11.93 -2.33 4.54
CA ALA A 349 -11.20 -1.29 3.81
C ALA A 349 -9.69 -1.61 3.84
N GLY A 350 -8.85 -0.68 3.42
CA GLY A 350 -7.43 -0.91 3.22
C GLY A 350 -7.10 -1.04 1.73
N SER A 351 -5.90 -0.65 1.33
CA SER A 351 -5.47 -0.78 -0.07
C SER A 351 -5.57 -2.21 -0.58
N GLU A 352 -5.52 -3.19 0.30
CA GLU A 352 -5.66 -4.61 0.03
C GLU A 352 -7.04 -4.99 -0.53
N ALA A 353 -8.06 -4.23 -0.16
CA ALA A 353 -9.45 -4.43 -0.60
C ALA A 353 -9.82 -3.53 -1.80
N SER A 354 -8.84 -3.13 -2.60
CA SER A 354 -9.01 -2.34 -3.82
C SER A 354 -8.39 -3.02 -5.03
N THR A 355 -8.67 -2.48 -6.21
CA THR A 355 -8.05 -2.89 -7.48
C THR A 355 -6.61 -2.40 -7.62
N LEU A 356 -6.15 -1.51 -6.72
CA LEU A 356 -4.81 -0.94 -6.73
C LEU A 356 -4.14 -1.13 -5.35
N PRO A 357 -3.81 -2.39 -4.96
CA PRO A 357 -3.17 -2.66 -3.68
C PRO A 357 -1.77 -2.03 -3.61
N GLY A 358 -1.42 -1.54 -2.41
CA GLY A 358 -0.10 -0.95 -2.15
C GLY A 358 0.00 0.56 -2.43
N TYR A 359 -1.01 1.19 -3.00
CA TYR A 359 -1.03 2.61 -3.30
C TYR A 359 -2.00 3.39 -2.39
N MET A 360 -1.71 4.68 -2.20
CA MET A 360 -2.62 5.60 -1.50
C MET A 360 -3.95 5.73 -2.24
N GLU A 361 -3.93 5.74 -3.57
CA GLU A 361 -5.11 5.72 -4.41
C GLU A 361 -6.04 4.55 -4.08
N GLY A 362 -5.49 3.34 -4.01
CA GLY A 362 -6.25 2.15 -3.62
C GLY A 362 -6.79 2.23 -2.19
N ALA A 363 -6.06 2.86 -1.28
CA ALA A 363 -6.53 3.06 0.09
C ALA A 363 -7.71 4.03 0.15
N VAL A 364 -7.68 5.13 -0.61
CA VAL A 364 -8.79 6.10 -0.70
C VAL A 364 -10.03 5.43 -1.32
N ARG A 365 -9.89 4.81 -2.49
CA ARG A 365 -10.99 4.09 -3.17
C ARG A 365 -11.65 3.04 -2.26
N ALA A 366 -10.85 2.25 -1.53
CA ALA A 366 -11.38 1.25 -0.60
C ALA A 366 -12.09 1.87 0.60
N GLY A 367 -11.63 3.02 1.07
CA GLY A 367 -12.27 3.77 2.14
C GLY A 367 -13.64 4.31 1.74
N GLU A 368 -13.72 4.95 0.57
CA GLU A 368 -14.97 5.49 0.00
C GLU A 368 -15.98 4.36 -0.23
N ARG A 369 -15.58 3.29 -0.91
CA ARG A 369 -16.45 2.12 -1.12
C ARG A 369 -17.01 1.55 0.18
N ALA A 370 -16.16 1.37 1.20
CA ALA A 370 -16.62 0.81 2.48
C ALA A 370 -17.57 1.75 3.23
N ALA A 371 -17.41 3.07 3.09
CA ALA A 371 -18.36 4.04 3.62
C ALA A 371 -19.71 3.96 2.89
N ASP A 372 -19.70 3.93 1.56
CA ASP A 372 -20.90 3.81 0.74
C ASP A 372 -21.69 2.53 1.05
N GLU A 373 -21.00 1.40 1.23
CA GLU A 373 -21.62 0.13 1.67
C GLU A 373 -22.35 0.28 3.01
N VAL A 374 -21.74 0.98 3.97
CA VAL A 374 -22.34 1.19 5.29
C VAL A 374 -23.54 2.13 5.22
N LEU A 375 -23.41 3.25 4.50
CA LEU A 375 -24.50 4.24 4.33
C LEU A 375 -25.70 3.66 3.56
N SER A 376 -25.43 2.82 2.55
CA SER A 376 -26.49 2.20 1.75
C SER A 376 -27.22 1.06 2.48
N ALA A 377 -26.61 0.50 3.52
CA ALA A 377 -27.17 -0.61 4.28
C ALA A 377 -27.90 -0.16 5.58
N GLY A 378 -27.93 1.15 5.85
CA GLY A 378 -28.69 1.77 6.96
C GLY A 378 -30.02 2.20 6.51
#